data_30a710fa2335759cc086618623e36294
#
_entry.id   30a710fa2335759cc086618623e36294
#
_cell.length_a   1.000
_cell.length_b   1.000
_cell.length_c   1.000
_cell.angle_alpha   90.00
_cell.angle_beta   90.00
_cell.angle_gamma   90.00
#
_symmetry.space_group_name_H-M   'P 1'
#
loop_
_entity.id
_entity.type
_entity.pdbx_description
1 polymer ?
#
loop_
_entity_poly.entity_id
_entity_poly.type
_entity_poly.pdbx_seq_one_letter_code
_entity_poly.pdbx_strand_id
1 'polypeptide(L)'
;SPQLLMLLGEPGPDDSPLGQQLQHLSIYLDAHYGDRATPPADGPGAAWGLADLTQLVAQRSKQPVARAIELGCSVGRLVGELAVGAQLTVGVDLNLAALLKARRVLRGQPVPYLRRGIGRHYQPVQLASAPARSEVALICGDALDPPLVPHEFERVLAVNLLDSVRVPLGLLSVMDGLCSPGGELILGSPYAWQSGIVDEEARLGGAAPEHYLRQLLTQGTGLEARYALEADTEVSWHLRRDARSAQSYAVHVLRARKLAQ
;
A
#
# COMPACT_ATOMS: atom_id res chain seq x y z
N SER A 1 -5.85 3.43 23.05
CA SER A 1 -7.30 3.48 23.34
C SER A 1 -7.83 4.86 22.97
N PRO A 2 -9.11 5.03 22.56
CA PRO A 2 -9.69 6.34 22.28
C PRO A 2 -9.56 7.32 23.45
N GLN A 3 -9.57 6.81 24.68
CA GLN A 3 -9.41 7.60 25.90
C GLN A 3 -8.01 8.22 26.04
N LEU A 4 -6.97 7.58 25.53
CA LEU A 4 -5.62 8.15 25.60
C LEU A 4 -5.50 9.41 24.71
N LEU A 5 -6.15 9.42 23.54
CA LEU A 5 -6.22 10.59 22.67
C LEU A 5 -7.02 11.74 23.30
N MET A 6 -8.08 11.39 24.04
CA MET A 6 -8.88 12.37 24.79
C MET A 6 -8.13 12.96 25.99
N LEU A 7 -7.26 12.16 26.63
CA LEU A 7 -6.44 12.62 27.76
C LEU A 7 -5.27 13.52 27.33
N LEU A 8 -4.86 13.43 26.07
CA LEU A 8 -3.79 14.28 25.53
C LEU A 8 -4.29 15.65 25.02
N GLY A 9 -5.60 15.93 25.13
CA GLY A 9 -6.20 17.16 24.69
C GLY A 9 -6.39 17.24 23.18
N GLU A 10 -6.50 18.46 22.65
CA GLU A 10 -6.56 18.68 21.20
C GLU A 10 -5.33 18.12 20.49
N PRO A 11 -5.48 17.61 19.24
CA PRO A 11 -4.33 17.18 18.47
C PRO A 11 -3.25 18.25 18.49
N GLY A 12 -2.03 17.83 18.77
CA GLY A 12 -0.89 18.73 18.81
C GLY A 12 -0.67 19.48 17.50
N PRO A 13 0.26 20.45 17.46
CA PRO A 13 0.62 21.12 16.23
C PRO A 13 0.89 20.10 15.10
N ASP A 14 0.53 20.44 13.87
CA ASP A 14 0.72 19.56 12.71
C ASP A 14 2.18 19.09 12.54
N ASP A 15 3.12 19.85 13.03
CA ASP A 15 4.56 19.57 13.05
C ASP A 15 5.03 18.67 14.22
N SER A 16 4.16 18.39 15.19
CA SER A 16 4.49 17.43 16.25
C SER A 16 4.48 15.98 15.71
N PRO A 17 5.33 15.07 16.25
CA PRO A 17 5.31 13.67 15.83
C PRO A 17 3.94 13.00 15.98
N LEU A 18 3.19 13.32 17.02
CA LEU A 18 1.83 12.81 17.23
C LEU A 18 0.86 13.40 16.20
N GLY A 19 0.93 14.70 15.92
CA GLY A 19 0.11 15.37 14.91
C GLY A 19 0.35 14.80 13.52
N GLN A 20 1.60 14.61 13.14
CA GLN A 20 1.98 13.99 11.87
C GLN A 20 1.47 12.54 11.75
N GLN A 21 1.56 11.75 12.81
CA GLN A 21 1.04 10.39 12.84
C GLN A 21 -0.48 10.34 12.70
N LEU A 22 -1.19 11.21 13.42
CA LEU A 22 -2.66 11.31 13.31
C LEU A 22 -3.10 11.74 11.92
N GLN A 23 -2.42 12.71 11.33
CA GLN A 23 -2.68 13.17 9.98
C GLN A 23 -2.41 12.07 8.96
N HIS A 24 -1.29 11.37 9.06
CA HIS A 24 -0.95 10.24 8.20
C HIS A 24 -2.04 9.16 8.26
N LEU A 25 -2.40 8.69 9.45
CA LEU A 25 -3.44 7.67 9.61
C LEU A 25 -4.80 8.13 9.10
N SER A 26 -5.17 9.40 9.32
CA SER A 26 -6.42 9.98 8.79
C SER A 26 -6.45 9.91 7.27
N ILE A 27 -5.39 10.39 6.62
CA ILE A 27 -5.29 10.44 5.15
C ILE A 27 -5.36 9.02 4.56
N TYR A 28 -4.58 8.10 5.11
CA TYR A 28 -4.52 6.74 4.59
C TYR A 28 -5.78 5.92 4.86
N LEU A 29 -6.42 6.08 6.02
CA LEU A 29 -7.71 5.43 6.26
C LEU A 29 -8.81 5.96 5.34
N ASP A 30 -8.85 7.25 5.09
CA ASP A 30 -9.78 7.81 4.09
C ASP A 30 -9.48 7.31 2.67
N ALA A 31 -8.22 7.31 2.25
CA ALA A 31 -7.83 6.85 0.92
C ALA A 31 -8.12 5.35 0.70
N HIS A 32 -7.85 4.53 1.70
CA HIS A 32 -8.00 3.07 1.60
C HIS A 32 -9.42 2.58 1.85
N TYR A 33 -10.21 3.29 2.67
CA TYR A 33 -11.50 2.82 3.17
C TYR A 33 -12.59 3.88 3.11
N GLY A 34 -12.46 4.92 2.29
CA GLY A 34 -13.47 5.95 2.13
C GLY A 34 -14.84 5.41 1.73
N ASP A 35 -14.87 4.31 0.99
CA ASP A 35 -16.07 3.56 0.62
C ASP A 35 -16.80 2.91 1.82
N ARG A 36 -16.13 2.75 2.95
CA ARG A 36 -16.67 2.18 4.19
C ARG A 36 -16.77 3.19 5.33
N ALA A 37 -16.45 4.45 5.07
CA ALA A 37 -16.46 5.49 6.10
C ALA A 37 -17.89 5.93 6.45
N THR A 38 -18.14 6.20 7.72
CA THR A 38 -19.43 6.70 8.22
C THR A 38 -19.20 7.96 9.04
N PRO A 39 -19.78 9.13 8.69
CA PRO A 39 -20.48 9.38 7.43
C PRO A 39 -19.55 9.24 6.24
N PRO A 40 -20.09 9.05 5.01
CA PRO A 40 -19.30 9.02 3.79
C PRO A 40 -18.39 10.23 3.67
N ALA A 41 -17.21 10.06 3.14
CA ALA A 41 -16.34 11.18 2.86
C ALA A 41 -16.92 11.99 1.68
N ASP A 42 -16.92 13.29 1.79
CA ASP A 42 -17.29 14.25 0.75
C ASP A 42 -16.12 15.23 0.48
N GLY A 43 -16.23 16.05 -0.54
CA GLY A 43 -15.20 16.99 -0.95
C GLY A 43 -14.13 16.39 -1.87
N PRO A 44 -13.03 17.13 -2.14
CA PRO A 44 -11.99 16.72 -3.08
C PRO A 44 -11.36 15.38 -2.71
N GLY A 45 -11.28 14.44 -3.66
CA GLY A 45 -10.66 13.12 -3.49
C GLY A 45 -11.38 12.16 -2.55
N ALA A 46 -12.57 12.52 -2.07
CA ALA A 46 -13.26 11.77 -1.02
C ALA A 46 -13.73 10.38 -1.43
N ALA A 47 -14.27 10.22 -2.63
CA ALA A 47 -14.83 8.95 -3.08
C ALA A 47 -13.83 8.09 -3.86
N TRP A 48 -12.59 8.54 -4.03
CA TRP A 48 -11.74 8.01 -5.09
C TRP A 48 -10.53 7.28 -4.52
N GLY A 49 -9.88 7.79 -3.53
CA GLY A 49 -8.79 7.16 -2.80
C GLY A 49 -8.03 6.11 -3.62
N LEU A 50 -8.06 4.89 -3.12
CA LEU A 50 -7.41 3.71 -3.69
C LEU A 50 -8.37 2.85 -4.56
N ALA A 51 -9.51 3.38 -5.00
CA ALA A 51 -10.57 2.59 -5.64
C ALA A 51 -10.09 1.80 -6.87
N ASP A 52 -9.39 2.44 -7.79
CA ASP A 52 -8.90 1.80 -9.02
C ASP A 52 -7.89 0.68 -8.71
N LEU A 53 -6.93 0.93 -7.81
CA LEU A 53 -5.97 -0.08 -7.36
C LEU A 53 -6.67 -1.24 -6.63
N THR A 54 -7.65 -0.93 -5.81
CA THR A 54 -8.46 -1.94 -5.11
C THR A 54 -9.20 -2.83 -6.12
N GLN A 55 -9.82 -2.24 -7.14
CA GLN A 55 -10.51 -2.98 -8.19
C GLN A 55 -9.56 -3.87 -8.98
N LEU A 56 -8.39 -3.35 -9.34
CA LEU A 56 -7.35 -4.11 -10.05
C LEU A 56 -6.94 -5.35 -9.25
N VAL A 57 -6.61 -5.18 -7.96
CA VAL A 57 -6.21 -6.28 -7.09
C VAL A 57 -7.36 -7.25 -6.85
N ALA A 58 -8.59 -6.77 -6.64
CA ALA A 58 -9.77 -7.61 -6.46
C ALA A 58 -10.06 -8.48 -7.71
N GLN A 59 -9.84 -7.94 -8.92
CA GLN A 59 -9.95 -8.74 -10.16
C GLN A 59 -8.92 -9.86 -10.21
N ARG A 60 -7.69 -9.62 -9.76
CA ARG A 60 -6.64 -10.64 -9.71
C ARG A 60 -6.92 -11.72 -8.66
N SER A 61 -7.54 -11.35 -7.55
CA SER A 61 -7.93 -12.28 -6.49
C SER A 61 -8.97 -13.31 -6.91
N LYS A 62 -9.64 -13.11 -8.05
CA LYS A 62 -10.51 -14.15 -8.66
C LYS A 62 -9.73 -15.36 -9.18
N GLN A 63 -8.41 -15.23 -9.37
CA GLN A 63 -7.52 -16.35 -9.68
C GLN A 63 -6.84 -16.78 -8.36
N PRO A 64 -7.22 -17.93 -7.80
CA PRO A 64 -6.72 -18.35 -6.52
C PRO A 64 -5.23 -18.69 -6.57
N VAL A 65 -4.54 -18.41 -5.44
CA VAL A 65 -3.14 -18.74 -5.20
C VAL A 65 -2.99 -19.32 -3.79
N ALA A 66 -1.92 -20.08 -3.54
CA ALA A 66 -1.67 -20.56 -2.19
C ALA A 66 -1.21 -19.39 -1.30
N ARG A 67 -0.26 -18.57 -1.77
CA ARG A 67 0.32 -17.50 -0.96
C ARG A 67 0.44 -16.20 -1.75
N ALA A 68 0.02 -15.10 -1.11
CA ALA A 68 0.18 -13.75 -1.62
C ALA A 68 0.83 -12.85 -0.57
N ILE A 69 1.54 -11.82 -1.01
CA ILE A 69 2.17 -10.85 -0.12
C ILE A 69 2.02 -9.43 -0.66
N GLU A 70 1.83 -8.47 0.24
CA GLU A 70 1.96 -7.04 -0.01
C GLU A 70 3.09 -6.47 0.84
N LEU A 71 4.08 -5.89 0.17
CA LEU A 71 5.15 -5.09 0.78
C LEU A 71 4.70 -3.63 0.83
N GLY A 72 4.79 -3.00 2.00
CA GLY A 72 4.26 -1.65 2.23
C GLY A 72 2.74 -1.61 2.38
N CYS A 73 2.18 -2.54 3.15
CA CYS A 73 0.72 -2.74 3.21
C CYS A 73 -0.06 -1.67 3.98
N SER A 74 0.59 -0.76 4.70
CA SER A 74 -0.04 0.34 5.44
C SER A 74 -1.22 -0.12 6.29
N VAL A 75 -2.41 0.43 6.05
CA VAL A 75 -3.64 0.08 6.77
C VAL A 75 -4.36 -1.17 6.23
N GLY A 76 -3.74 -1.94 5.32
CA GLY A 76 -4.11 -3.30 4.94
C GLY A 76 -5.26 -3.45 3.96
N ARG A 77 -5.61 -2.42 3.16
CA ARG A 77 -6.71 -2.52 2.19
C ARG A 77 -6.43 -3.60 1.14
N LEU A 78 -5.30 -3.52 0.46
CA LEU A 78 -4.99 -4.44 -0.63
C LEU A 78 -4.67 -5.85 -0.11
N VAL A 79 -4.06 -5.97 1.10
CA VAL A 79 -3.96 -7.27 1.80
C VAL A 79 -5.34 -7.92 1.94
N GLY A 80 -6.35 -7.13 2.33
CA GLY A 80 -7.72 -7.62 2.45
C GLY A 80 -8.33 -8.10 1.12
N GLU A 81 -8.00 -7.45 0.03
CA GLU A 81 -8.44 -7.87 -1.32
C GLU A 81 -7.68 -9.12 -1.81
N LEU A 82 -6.37 -9.19 -1.55
CA LEU A 82 -5.56 -10.38 -1.86
C LEU A 82 -6.08 -11.62 -1.12
N ALA A 83 -6.47 -11.46 0.14
CA ALA A 83 -6.95 -12.55 0.99
C ALA A 83 -8.29 -13.16 0.54
N VAL A 84 -8.98 -12.55 -0.41
CA VAL A 84 -10.17 -13.16 -1.03
C VAL A 84 -9.79 -14.37 -1.88
N GLY A 85 -8.61 -14.33 -2.53
CA GLY A 85 -8.16 -15.35 -3.47
C GLY A 85 -6.88 -16.08 -3.05
N ALA A 86 -6.42 -15.92 -1.82
CA ALA A 86 -5.21 -16.58 -1.32
C ALA A 86 -5.52 -17.43 -0.09
N GLN A 87 -4.86 -18.59 0.04
CA GLN A 87 -4.95 -19.42 1.24
C GLN A 87 -4.22 -18.77 2.42
N LEU A 88 -3.11 -18.07 2.14
CA LEU A 88 -2.39 -17.23 3.10
C LEU A 88 -2.00 -15.91 2.44
N THR A 89 -2.29 -14.81 3.12
CA THR A 89 -1.81 -13.48 2.71
C THR A 89 -0.93 -12.88 3.80
N VAL A 90 0.23 -12.35 3.39
CA VAL A 90 1.13 -11.64 4.28
C VAL A 90 1.12 -10.15 3.93
N GLY A 91 1.09 -9.29 4.94
CA GLY A 91 1.32 -7.84 4.79
C GLY A 91 2.53 -7.41 5.61
N VAL A 92 3.45 -6.68 5.00
CA VAL A 92 4.65 -6.14 5.65
C VAL A 92 4.60 -4.63 5.62
N ASP A 93 4.85 -3.97 6.74
CA ASP A 93 4.96 -2.50 6.82
C ASP A 93 5.81 -2.08 8.02
N LEU A 94 6.52 -0.96 7.91
CA LEU A 94 7.29 -0.38 9.01
C LEU A 94 6.41 0.31 10.06
N ASN A 95 5.23 0.79 9.66
CA ASN A 95 4.35 1.59 10.50
C ASN A 95 3.46 0.72 11.40
N LEU A 96 3.93 0.42 12.60
CA LEU A 96 3.16 -0.36 13.58
C LEU A 96 1.76 0.20 13.84
N ALA A 97 1.60 1.53 13.87
CA ALA A 97 0.29 2.15 14.13
C ALA A 97 -0.70 1.89 12.97
N ALA A 98 -0.22 1.89 11.72
CA ALA A 98 -1.01 1.50 10.56
C ALA A 98 -1.38 0.01 10.62
N LEU A 99 -0.43 -0.87 10.94
CA LEU A 99 -0.67 -2.32 11.09
C LEU A 99 -1.67 -2.66 12.18
N LEU A 100 -1.67 -1.91 13.30
CA LEU A 100 -2.67 -2.09 14.36
C LEU A 100 -4.10 -1.74 13.87
N LYS A 101 -4.23 -0.75 12.99
CA LYS A 101 -5.50 -0.44 12.32
C LYS A 101 -5.86 -1.52 11.30
N ALA A 102 -4.90 -1.91 10.44
CA ALA A 102 -5.06 -3.01 9.48
C ALA A 102 -5.58 -4.28 10.14
N ARG A 103 -4.94 -4.71 11.25
CA ARG A 103 -5.35 -5.90 12.00
C ARG A 103 -6.80 -5.85 12.46
N ARG A 104 -7.27 -4.69 12.93
CA ARG A 104 -8.66 -4.52 13.36
C ARG A 104 -9.62 -4.62 12.19
N VAL A 105 -9.34 -3.92 11.09
CA VAL A 105 -10.17 -3.96 9.88
C VAL A 105 -10.26 -5.39 9.33
N LEU A 106 -9.12 -6.07 9.20
CA LEU A 106 -9.03 -7.43 8.65
C LEU A 106 -9.71 -8.48 9.53
N ARG A 107 -9.86 -8.19 10.84
CA ARG A 107 -10.67 -9.02 11.77
C ARG A 107 -12.16 -8.67 11.76
N GLY A 108 -12.61 -7.82 10.87
CA GLY A 108 -14.01 -7.38 10.80
C GLY A 108 -14.42 -6.46 11.95
N GLN A 109 -13.49 -5.88 12.68
CA GLN A 109 -13.77 -4.99 13.79
C GLN A 109 -13.98 -3.56 13.32
N PRO A 110 -14.85 -2.78 13.97
CA PRO A 110 -15.00 -1.36 13.67
C PRO A 110 -13.71 -0.61 14.02
N VAL A 111 -13.31 0.33 13.15
CA VAL A 111 -12.09 1.12 13.34
C VAL A 111 -12.45 2.60 13.41
N PRO A 112 -12.41 3.20 14.60
CA PRO A 112 -12.53 4.65 14.74
C PRO A 112 -11.23 5.34 14.31
N TYR A 113 -11.36 6.49 13.65
CA TYR A 113 -10.26 7.39 13.36
C TYR A 113 -10.73 8.85 13.33
N LEU A 114 -9.79 9.77 13.28
CA LEU A 114 -10.06 11.20 13.19
C LEU A 114 -9.81 11.67 11.75
N ARG A 115 -10.84 12.13 11.06
CA ARG A 115 -10.76 12.73 9.73
C ARG A 115 -10.50 14.22 9.86
N ARG A 116 -9.47 14.71 9.17
CA ARG A 116 -9.19 16.15 9.14
C ARG A 116 -10.26 16.90 8.32
N GLY A 117 -10.86 17.90 8.95
CA GLY A 117 -11.79 18.85 8.33
C GLY A 117 -11.07 20.05 7.75
N ILE A 118 -11.13 21.20 8.44
CA ILE A 118 -10.44 22.43 8.07
C ILE A 118 -9.48 22.82 9.18
N GLY A 119 -8.25 23.21 8.83
CA GLY A 119 -7.23 23.59 9.78
C GLY A 119 -6.90 22.43 10.74
N ARG A 120 -7.11 22.63 12.05
CA ARG A 120 -6.88 21.63 13.11
C ARG A 120 -8.17 20.95 13.59
N HIS A 121 -9.29 21.15 12.90
CA HIS A 121 -10.54 20.50 13.26
C HIS A 121 -10.60 19.10 12.68
N TYR A 122 -10.80 18.12 13.56
CA TYR A 122 -10.98 16.73 13.20
C TYR A 122 -12.37 16.24 13.55
N GLN A 123 -12.93 15.41 12.72
CA GLN A 123 -14.23 14.78 12.92
C GLN A 123 -14.03 13.29 13.22
N PRO A 124 -14.70 12.74 14.24
CA PRO A 124 -14.68 11.31 14.46
C PRO A 124 -15.40 10.60 13.32
N VAL A 125 -14.74 9.57 12.79
CA VAL A 125 -15.28 8.71 11.74
C VAL A 125 -15.09 7.27 12.18
N GLN A 126 -16.02 6.42 11.80
CA GLN A 126 -15.92 5.00 12.03
C GLN A 126 -16.02 4.24 10.73
N LEU A 127 -15.07 3.34 10.49
CA LEU A 127 -15.18 2.41 9.39
C LEU A 127 -16.20 1.33 9.73
N ALA A 128 -17.10 1.08 8.77
CA ALA A 128 -18.04 -0.02 8.90
C ALA A 128 -17.31 -1.36 8.98
N SER A 129 -17.85 -2.29 9.76
CA SER A 129 -17.37 -3.65 9.81
C SER A 129 -17.44 -4.31 8.44
N ALA A 130 -16.47 -5.19 8.15
CA ALA A 130 -16.43 -6.01 6.95
C ALA A 130 -16.22 -7.46 7.34
N PRO A 131 -16.45 -8.42 6.44
CA PRO A 131 -16.14 -9.82 6.72
C PRO A 131 -14.69 -9.98 7.16
N ALA A 132 -14.48 -10.73 8.25
CA ALA A 132 -13.14 -11.04 8.74
C ALA A 132 -12.34 -11.82 7.67
N ARG A 133 -11.04 -11.60 7.65
CA ARG A 133 -10.08 -12.37 6.86
C ARG A 133 -9.24 -13.21 7.81
N SER A 134 -9.43 -14.51 7.82
CA SER A 134 -8.77 -15.41 8.77
C SER A 134 -7.33 -15.72 8.42
N GLU A 135 -7.05 -15.80 7.12
CA GLU A 135 -5.76 -16.26 6.60
C GLU A 135 -4.82 -15.08 6.27
N VAL A 136 -4.70 -14.15 7.22
CA VAL A 136 -3.82 -12.96 7.07
C VAL A 136 -2.83 -12.88 8.22
N ALA A 137 -1.54 -12.78 7.88
CA ALA A 137 -0.45 -12.43 8.78
C ALA A 137 0.04 -11.00 8.50
N LEU A 138 0.26 -10.21 9.56
CA LEU A 138 0.84 -8.87 9.45
C LEU A 138 2.19 -8.83 10.18
N ILE A 139 3.21 -8.33 9.51
CA ILE A 139 4.59 -8.24 10.00
C ILE A 139 4.98 -6.76 10.06
N CYS A 140 5.41 -6.32 11.24
CA CYS A 140 6.05 -5.01 11.36
C CYS A 140 7.54 -5.19 11.06
N GLY A 141 7.98 -4.74 9.88
CA GLY A 141 9.34 -4.96 9.41
C GLY A 141 9.69 -4.16 8.16
N ASP A 142 10.97 -4.15 7.82
CA ASP A 142 11.48 -3.51 6.62
C ASP A 142 11.14 -4.35 5.38
N ALA A 143 10.51 -3.72 4.39
CA ALA A 143 10.22 -4.35 3.10
C ALA A 143 11.48 -4.69 2.29
N LEU A 144 12.62 -4.07 2.62
CA LEU A 144 13.91 -4.38 2.01
C LEU A 144 14.61 -5.60 2.61
N ASP A 145 14.17 -6.05 3.80
CA ASP A 145 14.72 -7.23 4.49
C ASP A 145 13.61 -7.95 5.30
N PRO A 146 12.54 -8.42 4.64
CA PRO A 146 11.47 -9.09 5.34
C PRO A 146 11.92 -10.49 5.80
N PRO A 147 11.55 -10.93 7.04
CA PRO A 147 11.94 -12.23 7.58
C PRO A 147 11.11 -13.37 6.95
N LEU A 148 11.25 -13.57 5.66
CA LEU A 148 10.43 -14.48 4.86
C LEU A 148 11.31 -15.45 4.04
N VAL A 149 10.74 -16.61 3.75
CA VAL A 149 11.42 -17.62 2.92
C VAL A 149 11.31 -17.21 1.44
N PRO A 150 12.41 -17.27 0.68
CA PRO A 150 12.41 -16.97 -0.75
C PRO A 150 11.51 -17.93 -1.55
N HIS A 151 11.03 -17.45 -2.70
CA HIS A 151 10.26 -18.21 -3.71
C HIS A 151 8.97 -18.87 -3.23
N GLU A 152 8.37 -18.34 -2.16
CA GLU A 152 7.19 -18.94 -1.52
C GLU A 152 5.86 -18.28 -1.94
N PHE A 153 5.89 -17.17 -2.66
CA PHE A 153 4.69 -16.41 -2.98
C PHE A 153 4.37 -16.43 -4.47
N GLU A 154 3.19 -16.93 -4.83
CA GLU A 154 2.71 -16.90 -6.22
C GLU A 154 2.22 -15.52 -6.65
N ARG A 155 1.97 -14.62 -5.70
CA ARG A 155 1.63 -13.22 -5.98
C ARG A 155 2.32 -12.28 -5.01
N VAL A 156 3.17 -11.41 -5.56
CA VAL A 156 3.92 -10.40 -4.80
C VAL A 156 3.49 -9.01 -5.25
N LEU A 157 3.01 -8.21 -4.32
CA LEU A 157 2.48 -6.87 -4.55
C LEU A 157 3.34 -5.83 -3.82
N ALA A 158 3.67 -4.73 -4.49
CA ALA A 158 4.16 -3.49 -3.89
C ALA A 158 3.54 -2.29 -4.60
N VAL A 159 2.71 -1.51 -3.91
CA VAL A 159 2.03 -0.35 -4.47
C VAL A 159 2.39 0.89 -3.68
N ASN A 160 2.80 1.94 -4.39
CA ASN A 160 3.22 3.23 -3.83
C ASN A 160 4.33 3.09 -2.76
N LEU A 161 5.21 2.11 -2.95
CA LEU A 161 6.33 1.83 -2.07
C LEU A 161 7.69 2.11 -2.74
N LEU A 162 7.81 1.91 -4.05
CA LEU A 162 9.08 2.01 -4.78
C LEU A 162 9.76 3.38 -4.60
N ASP A 163 8.98 4.44 -4.56
CA ASP A 163 9.42 5.83 -4.40
C ASP A 163 9.52 6.27 -2.93
N SER A 164 9.35 5.32 -2.00
CA SER A 164 9.34 5.54 -0.55
C SER A 164 10.31 4.63 0.21
N VAL A 165 11.21 3.92 -0.49
CA VAL A 165 12.26 3.08 0.10
C VAL A 165 13.64 3.61 -0.25
N ARG A 166 14.62 3.43 0.64
CA ARG A 166 15.99 3.93 0.45
C ARG A 166 16.70 3.35 -0.77
N VAL A 167 16.39 2.11 -1.11
CA VAL A 167 17.05 1.37 -2.20
C VAL A 167 15.96 0.77 -3.11
N PRO A 168 15.40 1.55 -4.07
CA PRO A 168 14.33 1.10 -4.95
C PRO A 168 14.66 -0.19 -5.74
N LEU A 169 15.88 -0.31 -6.25
CA LEU A 169 16.33 -1.55 -6.91
C LEU A 169 16.36 -2.74 -5.93
N GLY A 170 16.72 -2.49 -4.68
CA GLY A 170 16.68 -3.50 -3.61
C GLY A 170 15.26 -4.03 -3.38
N LEU A 171 14.24 -3.15 -3.41
CA LEU A 171 12.85 -3.59 -3.31
C LEU A 171 12.47 -4.53 -4.46
N LEU A 172 12.87 -4.21 -5.69
CA LEU A 172 12.62 -5.09 -6.84
C LEU A 172 13.31 -6.44 -6.69
N SER A 173 14.54 -6.47 -6.17
CA SER A 173 15.27 -7.71 -5.90
C SER A 173 14.58 -8.53 -4.80
N VAL A 174 14.06 -7.90 -3.74
CA VAL A 174 13.28 -8.60 -2.69
C VAL A 174 11.98 -9.15 -3.28
N MET A 175 11.25 -8.38 -4.08
CA MET A 175 10.03 -8.86 -4.74
C MET A 175 10.31 -10.07 -5.61
N ASP A 176 11.40 -10.02 -6.39
CA ASP A 176 11.84 -11.13 -7.25
C ASP A 176 12.21 -12.36 -6.42
N GLY A 177 13.04 -12.20 -5.39
CA GLY A 177 13.44 -13.29 -4.48
C GLY A 177 12.27 -13.94 -3.74
N LEU A 178 11.21 -13.19 -3.40
CA LEU A 178 10.02 -13.73 -2.76
C LEU A 178 9.09 -14.45 -3.74
N CYS A 179 9.11 -14.03 -5.02
CA CYS A 179 8.21 -14.55 -6.05
C CYS A 179 8.61 -15.96 -6.48
N SER A 180 7.68 -16.90 -6.40
CA SER A 180 7.89 -18.28 -6.88
C SER A 180 8.04 -18.32 -8.41
N PRO A 181 8.71 -19.36 -8.97
CA PRO A 181 8.72 -19.58 -10.41
C PRO A 181 7.28 -19.64 -10.98
N GLY A 182 7.04 -18.90 -12.06
CA GLY A 182 5.70 -18.77 -12.63
C GLY A 182 4.76 -17.86 -11.84
N GLY A 183 5.21 -17.28 -10.74
CA GLY A 183 4.45 -16.33 -9.94
C GLY A 183 4.30 -14.96 -10.60
N GLU A 184 3.52 -14.11 -10.00
CA GLU A 184 3.12 -12.81 -10.51
C GLU A 184 3.66 -11.68 -9.63
N LEU A 185 4.31 -10.67 -10.24
CA LEU A 185 4.60 -9.38 -9.61
C LEU A 185 3.54 -8.36 -10.01
N ILE A 186 3.09 -7.57 -9.05
CA ILE A 186 2.26 -6.39 -9.27
C ILE A 186 2.97 -5.21 -8.60
N LEU A 187 3.50 -4.31 -9.41
CA LEU A 187 4.22 -3.13 -8.96
C LEU A 187 3.44 -1.89 -9.36
N GLY A 188 3.15 -1.01 -8.39
CA GLY A 188 2.54 0.29 -8.64
C GLY A 188 3.39 1.42 -8.08
N SER A 189 3.67 2.47 -8.87
CA SER A 189 4.39 3.65 -8.38
C SER A 189 3.96 4.91 -9.12
N PRO A 190 3.75 6.04 -8.41
CA PRO A 190 3.60 7.36 -9.03
C PRO A 190 4.96 8.02 -9.30
N TYR A 191 6.08 7.38 -8.93
CA TYR A 191 7.45 7.94 -9.03
C TYR A 191 7.61 9.31 -8.34
N ALA A 192 6.84 9.52 -7.29
CA ALA A 192 6.84 10.76 -6.50
C ALA A 192 8.00 10.79 -5.49
N TRP A 193 9.18 10.38 -5.92
CA TRP A 193 10.40 10.18 -5.14
C TRP A 193 10.48 11.06 -3.89
N GLN A 194 10.38 10.44 -2.72
CA GLN A 194 10.46 11.14 -1.43
C GLN A 194 11.90 11.54 -1.15
N SER A 195 12.24 12.81 -1.38
CA SER A 195 13.61 13.32 -1.29
C SER A 195 14.29 13.18 0.08
N GLY A 196 13.53 12.96 1.14
CA GLY A 196 14.06 12.65 2.48
C GLY A 196 14.34 11.16 2.71
N ILE A 197 14.02 10.28 1.74
CA ILE A 197 14.15 8.82 1.84
C ILE A 197 14.97 8.27 0.69
N VAL A 198 14.72 8.75 -0.53
CA VAL A 198 15.34 8.24 -1.77
C VAL A 198 16.34 9.26 -2.29
N ASP A 199 17.63 8.95 -2.19
CA ASP A 199 18.69 9.76 -2.76
C ASP A 199 18.54 9.86 -4.28
N GLU A 200 18.96 10.99 -4.86
CA GLU A 200 18.75 11.26 -6.29
C GLU A 200 19.38 10.19 -7.17
N GLU A 201 20.56 9.71 -6.80
CA GLU A 201 21.32 8.67 -7.53
C GLU A 201 20.64 7.28 -7.44
N ALA A 202 19.81 7.07 -6.42
CA ALA A 202 19.07 5.81 -6.24
C ALA A 202 17.74 5.77 -7.00
N ARG A 203 17.28 6.92 -7.55
CA ARG A 203 16.03 6.99 -8.32
C ARG A 203 16.20 6.27 -9.65
N LEU A 204 15.26 5.39 -9.94
CA LEU A 204 15.35 4.54 -11.12
C LEU A 204 14.89 5.28 -12.39
N GLY A 205 15.63 5.12 -13.48
CA GLY A 205 15.22 5.50 -14.83
C GLY A 205 15.23 6.99 -15.16
N GLY A 206 15.66 7.85 -14.24
CA GLY A 206 15.76 9.30 -14.50
C GLY A 206 14.42 9.91 -14.94
N ALA A 207 14.37 10.44 -16.18
CA ALA A 207 13.15 11.06 -16.73
C ALA A 207 12.13 10.03 -17.31
N ALA A 208 12.48 8.75 -17.38
CA ALA A 208 11.62 7.71 -17.97
C ALA A 208 11.61 6.43 -17.10
N PRO A 209 11.18 6.52 -15.83
CA PRO A 209 11.20 5.39 -14.91
C PRO A 209 10.34 4.21 -15.39
N GLU A 210 9.23 4.47 -16.06
CA GLU A 210 8.34 3.44 -16.63
C GLU A 210 9.08 2.59 -17.67
N HIS A 211 9.82 3.23 -18.55
CA HIS A 211 10.61 2.55 -19.58
C HIS A 211 11.72 1.72 -18.94
N TYR A 212 12.41 2.29 -17.97
CA TYR A 212 13.47 1.59 -17.23
C TYR A 212 12.93 0.32 -16.54
N LEU A 213 11.79 0.40 -15.85
CA LEU A 213 11.20 -0.74 -15.16
C LEU A 213 10.75 -1.84 -16.13
N ARG A 214 10.17 -1.48 -17.28
CA ARG A 214 9.83 -2.44 -18.33
C ARG A 214 11.07 -3.21 -18.79
N GLN A 215 12.16 -2.49 -19.10
CA GLN A 215 13.42 -3.10 -19.51
C GLN A 215 14.01 -3.98 -18.41
N LEU A 216 14.06 -3.49 -17.18
CA LEU A 216 14.61 -4.24 -16.04
C LEU A 216 13.89 -5.57 -15.85
N LEU A 217 12.55 -5.57 -15.85
CA LEU A 217 11.76 -6.79 -15.68
C LEU A 217 11.92 -7.74 -16.87
N THR A 218 11.87 -7.23 -18.10
CA THR A 218 11.94 -8.11 -19.30
C THR A 218 13.34 -8.65 -19.57
N GLN A 219 14.38 -7.91 -19.22
CA GLN A 219 15.78 -8.32 -19.41
C GLN A 219 16.32 -9.08 -18.18
N GLY A 220 15.72 -8.90 -17.00
CA GLY A 220 16.16 -9.49 -15.74
C GLY A 220 17.45 -8.91 -15.21
N THR A 221 17.79 -7.66 -15.57
CA THR A 221 19.03 -7.00 -15.15
C THR A 221 19.01 -6.75 -13.64
N GLY A 222 19.89 -7.43 -12.90
CA GLY A 222 19.95 -7.34 -11.44
C GLY A 222 18.84 -8.09 -10.70
N LEU A 223 18.09 -8.92 -11.40
CA LEU A 223 17.09 -9.85 -10.85
C LEU A 223 17.53 -11.30 -11.06
N GLU A 224 16.92 -12.22 -10.32
CA GLU A 224 17.19 -13.67 -10.48
C GLU A 224 16.55 -14.22 -11.77
N ALA A 225 15.43 -13.61 -12.21
CA ALA A 225 14.71 -14.07 -13.39
C ALA A 225 14.26 -12.92 -14.29
N ARG A 226 13.86 -13.26 -15.51
CA ARG A 226 13.16 -12.39 -16.42
C ARG A 226 11.65 -12.53 -16.25
N TYR A 227 10.93 -11.51 -16.67
CA TYR A 227 9.48 -11.45 -16.54
C TYR A 227 8.81 -11.20 -17.91
N ALA A 228 7.67 -11.84 -18.13
CA ALA A 228 6.75 -11.47 -19.20
C ALA A 228 5.78 -10.41 -18.67
N LEU A 229 5.72 -9.25 -19.32
CA LEU A 229 4.73 -8.22 -18.98
C LEU A 229 3.34 -8.69 -19.40
N GLU A 230 2.39 -8.69 -18.47
CA GLU A 230 1.00 -9.09 -18.70
C GLU A 230 0.03 -7.91 -18.66
N ALA A 231 0.40 -6.82 -17.99
CA ALA A 231 -0.31 -5.55 -18.03
C ALA A 231 0.66 -4.40 -17.74
N ASP A 232 0.33 -3.27 -18.34
CA ASP A 232 1.06 -2.02 -18.24
C ASP A 232 0.01 -0.91 -18.39
N THR A 233 -0.31 -0.24 -17.29
CA THR A 233 -1.43 0.70 -17.24
C THR A 233 -1.18 1.80 -16.21
N GLU A 234 -1.95 2.86 -16.30
CA GLU A 234 -2.03 3.90 -15.28
C GLU A 234 -3.38 3.87 -14.59
N VAL A 235 -3.39 4.11 -13.28
CA VAL A 235 -4.59 4.26 -12.47
C VAL A 235 -4.49 5.49 -11.59
N SER A 236 -5.64 6.03 -11.20
CA SER A 236 -5.68 7.19 -10.31
C SER A 236 -5.57 6.79 -8.85
N TRP A 237 -4.83 7.60 -8.09
CA TRP A 237 -4.78 7.53 -6.65
C TRP A 237 -4.93 8.92 -6.05
N HIS A 238 -5.86 9.07 -5.09
CA HIS A 238 -6.16 10.35 -4.46
C HIS A 238 -5.99 10.26 -2.95
N LEU A 239 -5.23 11.19 -2.40
CA LEU A 239 -5.04 11.38 -0.97
C LEU A 239 -5.74 12.65 -0.53
N ARG A 240 -6.86 12.52 0.15
CA ARG A 240 -7.55 13.64 0.78
C ARG A 240 -6.73 14.13 1.98
N ARG A 241 -6.28 15.35 1.95
CA ARG A 241 -5.52 15.98 3.05
C ARG A 241 -6.44 16.61 4.10
N ASP A 242 -7.53 17.22 3.64
CA ASP A 242 -8.56 17.83 4.46
C ASP A 242 -9.88 17.98 3.66
N ALA A 243 -10.88 18.70 4.21
CA ALA A 243 -12.16 18.88 3.52
C ALA A 243 -12.08 19.71 2.22
N ARG A 244 -10.98 20.40 1.97
CA ARG A 244 -10.84 21.32 0.84
C ARG A 244 -9.65 20.99 -0.09
N SER A 245 -8.80 20.03 0.29
CA SER A 245 -7.61 19.71 -0.47
C SER A 245 -7.39 18.20 -0.57
N ALA A 246 -6.97 17.77 -1.76
CA ALA A 246 -6.52 16.41 -2.04
C ALA A 246 -5.29 16.46 -2.94
N GLN A 247 -4.43 15.45 -2.81
CA GLN A 247 -3.31 15.20 -3.70
C GLN A 247 -3.67 14.03 -4.62
N SER A 248 -3.51 14.23 -5.92
CA SER A 248 -3.80 13.22 -6.93
C SER A 248 -2.54 12.76 -7.60
N TYR A 249 -2.46 11.46 -7.85
CA TYR A 249 -1.35 10.82 -8.55
C TYR A 249 -1.87 9.98 -9.72
N ALA A 250 -1.10 9.95 -10.80
CA ALA A 250 -1.16 8.87 -11.78
C ALA A 250 -0.18 7.79 -11.30
N VAL A 251 -0.68 6.60 -11.03
CA VAL A 251 0.12 5.46 -10.59
C VAL A 251 0.31 4.54 -11.77
N HIS A 252 1.55 4.43 -12.24
CA HIS A 252 1.93 3.43 -13.22
C HIS A 252 1.91 2.05 -12.58
N VAL A 253 1.16 1.11 -13.15
CA VAL A 253 1.02 -0.25 -12.65
C VAL A 253 1.51 -1.23 -13.69
N LEU A 254 2.53 -2.00 -13.31
CA LEU A 254 3.05 -3.13 -14.06
C LEU A 254 2.59 -4.44 -13.39
N ARG A 255 2.10 -5.35 -14.22
CA ARG A 255 1.88 -6.73 -13.83
C ARG A 255 2.72 -7.64 -14.72
N ALA A 256 3.51 -8.48 -14.09
CA ALA A 256 4.50 -9.28 -14.79
C ALA A 256 4.59 -10.69 -14.20
N ARG A 257 4.76 -11.68 -15.05
CA ARG A 257 4.89 -13.10 -14.69
C ARG A 257 6.33 -13.53 -14.73
N LYS A 258 6.81 -14.13 -13.63
CA LYS A 258 8.17 -14.68 -13.51
C LYS A 258 8.33 -15.84 -14.48
N LEU A 259 9.31 -15.76 -15.37
CA LEU A 259 9.61 -16.84 -16.33
C LEU A 259 10.39 -17.94 -15.62
N ALA A 260 10.11 -19.17 -15.98
CA ALA A 260 10.95 -20.28 -15.58
C ALA A 260 12.37 -20.10 -16.14
N GLN A 261 13.38 -20.40 -15.33
CA GLN A 261 14.77 -20.42 -15.78
C GLN A 261 15.03 -21.63 -16.66
#